data_6dad45413b8a60dbd112d9f30b196cb8
#
_entry.id   6dad45413b8a60dbd112d9f30b196cb8
#
_cell.length_a   1.000
_cell.length_b   1.000
_cell.length_c   1.000
_cell.angle_alpha   90.00
_cell.angle_beta   90.00
_cell.angle_gamma   90.00
#
_symmetry.space_group_name_H-M   'P 1'
#
loop_
_entity.id
_entity.type
_entity.pdbx_description
1 polymer ?
#
loop_
_entity_poly.entity_id
_entity_poly.type
_entity_poly.pdbx_seq_one_letter_code
_entity_poly.pdbx_strand_id
1 'polypeptide(L)'
;MCKKHALRWLPISLLILLVPVLVAAPDGWNPDPLQPTVYPDWFVDSLLDLQDDLHSAKAAGKQGLMVVFSMPYCSFCKQLARTTFADPAVSKALQRDFAAVHLDLFSDVEIVTPTGETMSAKAFASREGADYTPAIYFYGLDGQRLLRIVGYHPPQRFEQILRYLSDREYERMALREYLVDDTTANEKSANDAPVQDPLFAAPPFALDRRRTPAQRPLMILFDRRNCRECSFVMGELFRIPSIRSQLEQFDLVRLDFEDQQPLHDPIGRQTTAAKWHANLGFHRFPAFAFFDEYGNLVQKTDAMMLEGRLDNTLGYVLERAYLEGINYQRFASRRAAERFAEIRSQ
;
A
#
# COMPACT_ATOMS: atom_id res chain seq x y z
N MET A 1 12.46 65.03 -67.15
CA MET A 1 12.97 65.13 -65.75
C MET A 1 12.11 64.19 -64.87
N CYS A 2 12.58 62.97 -64.63
CA CYS A 2 11.82 61.94 -63.94
C CYS A 2 12.54 61.63 -62.61
N LYS A 3 11.94 61.99 -61.48
CA LYS A 3 12.49 61.70 -60.13
C LYS A 3 12.11 60.27 -59.72
N LYS A 4 13.12 59.42 -59.50
CA LYS A 4 13.01 58.11 -58.98
C LYS A 4 12.89 58.20 -57.45
N HIS A 5 11.77 57.75 -56.88
CA HIS A 5 11.62 57.54 -55.44
C HIS A 5 12.12 56.14 -55.08
N ALA A 6 13.17 56.04 -54.26
CA ALA A 6 13.68 54.83 -53.75
C ALA A 6 12.90 54.47 -52.47
N LEU A 7 12.18 53.32 -52.51
CA LEU A 7 11.45 52.74 -51.38
C LEU A 7 12.43 51.98 -50.51
N ARG A 8 12.68 52.48 -49.29
CA ARG A 8 13.52 51.81 -48.27
C ARG A 8 12.70 50.71 -47.59
N TRP A 9 13.12 49.51 -47.81
CA TRP A 9 12.59 48.33 -47.04
C TRP A 9 13.27 48.31 -45.68
N LEU A 10 12.48 48.41 -44.59
CA LEU A 10 12.89 48.13 -43.21
C LEU A 10 12.71 46.63 -42.92
N PRO A 11 13.70 45.94 -42.35
CA PRO A 11 13.52 44.57 -41.95
C PRO A 11 12.65 44.50 -40.68
N ILE A 12 11.52 43.80 -40.76
CA ILE A 12 10.71 43.46 -39.61
C ILE A 12 11.43 42.34 -38.89
N SER A 13 12.10 42.68 -37.76
CA SER A 13 12.66 41.70 -36.85
C SER A 13 11.52 40.99 -36.09
N LEU A 14 11.24 39.76 -36.47
CA LEU A 14 10.29 38.90 -35.79
C LEU A 14 10.88 38.47 -34.45
N LEU A 15 10.47 39.15 -33.37
CA LEU A 15 10.84 38.79 -32.00
C LEU A 15 10.04 37.52 -31.60
N ILE A 16 10.65 36.35 -31.72
CA ILE A 16 10.06 35.10 -31.21
C ILE A 16 10.14 35.15 -29.69
N LEU A 17 9.03 35.50 -29.06
CA LEU A 17 8.82 35.32 -27.61
C LEU A 17 8.78 33.81 -27.32
N LEU A 18 9.89 33.26 -26.86
CA LEU A 18 9.94 31.95 -26.22
C LEU A 18 9.15 32.04 -24.91
N VAL A 19 7.86 31.68 -24.96
CA VAL A 19 7.07 31.45 -23.76
C VAL A 19 7.54 30.12 -23.20
N PRO A 20 8.09 30.06 -21.98
CA PRO A 20 8.40 28.78 -21.36
C PRO A 20 7.07 28.02 -21.16
N VAL A 21 6.92 26.90 -21.83
CA VAL A 21 5.84 25.94 -21.52
C VAL A 21 6.15 25.38 -20.13
N LEU A 22 5.50 25.94 -19.13
CA LEU A 22 5.42 25.30 -17.82
C LEU A 22 4.69 23.97 -18.03
N VAL A 23 5.45 22.89 -18.12
CA VAL A 23 4.90 21.55 -18.00
C VAL A 23 4.38 21.45 -16.57
N ALA A 24 3.07 21.59 -16.40
CA ALA A 24 2.42 21.33 -15.15
C ALA A 24 2.74 19.87 -14.75
N ALA A 25 3.26 19.67 -13.54
CA ALA A 25 3.39 18.33 -12.98
C ALA A 25 2.00 17.67 -13.00
N PRO A 26 1.91 16.35 -13.20
CA PRO A 26 0.62 15.67 -13.23
C PRO A 26 -0.14 16.01 -11.95
N ASP A 27 -1.35 16.54 -12.12
CA ASP A 27 -2.25 16.95 -11.05
C ASP A 27 -2.44 15.79 -10.06
N GLY A 28 -1.98 15.96 -8.83
CA GLY A 28 -2.21 15.00 -7.76
C GLY A 28 -1.06 14.75 -6.78
N TRP A 29 0.19 15.09 -7.12
CA TRP A 29 1.28 14.99 -6.17
C TRP A 29 1.41 16.28 -5.35
N ASN A 30 0.98 16.26 -4.08
CA ASN A 30 1.28 17.34 -3.14
C ASN A 30 2.53 16.99 -2.34
N PRO A 31 3.65 17.65 -2.59
CA PRO A 31 4.91 17.43 -1.87
C PRO A 31 4.90 17.94 -0.43
N ASP A 32 3.86 18.69 0.00
CA ASP A 32 3.81 19.17 1.38
C ASP A 32 3.37 18.05 2.33
N PRO A 33 4.31 17.39 3.01
CA PRO A 33 4.01 16.31 3.95
C PRO A 33 3.33 16.82 5.22
N LEU A 34 3.34 18.12 5.49
CA LEU A 34 2.90 18.70 6.76
C LEU A 34 1.39 18.97 6.82
N GLN A 35 0.70 18.98 5.68
CA GLN A 35 -0.75 19.15 5.70
C GLN A 35 -1.47 17.84 6.06
N PRO A 36 -2.55 17.89 6.88
CA PRO A 36 -3.35 16.72 7.18
C PRO A 36 -4.06 16.20 5.91
N THR A 37 -4.46 14.92 5.94
CA THR A 37 -5.35 14.37 4.91
C THR A 37 -6.74 14.94 5.11
N VAL A 38 -7.29 15.57 4.06
CA VAL A 38 -8.68 16.02 4.02
C VAL A 38 -9.48 14.93 3.29
N TYR A 39 -10.43 14.34 3.99
CA TYR A 39 -11.37 13.38 3.41
C TYR A 39 -12.57 14.11 2.82
N PRO A 40 -13.26 13.53 1.81
CA PRO A 40 -14.48 14.13 1.25
C PRO A 40 -15.59 14.33 2.31
N ASP A 41 -16.41 15.37 2.12
CA ASP A 41 -17.51 15.73 3.05
C ASP A 41 -18.58 14.64 3.21
N TRP A 42 -18.61 13.64 2.33
CA TRP A 42 -19.54 12.51 2.45
C TRP A 42 -19.06 11.41 3.42
N PHE A 43 -17.84 11.52 3.97
CA PHE A 43 -17.48 10.71 5.13
C PHE A 43 -18.37 11.07 6.30
N VAL A 44 -18.74 10.07 7.09
CA VAL A 44 -19.60 10.26 8.25
C VAL A 44 -18.86 11.09 9.31
N ASP A 45 -19.51 12.11 9.83
CA ASP A 45 -19.07 12.80 11.04
C ASP A 45 -19.40 11.92 12.25
N SER A 46 -18.59 10.88 12.42
CA SER A 46 -18.79 9.83 13.40
C SER A 46 -18.45 10.31 14.81
N LEU A 47 -19.31 9.98 15.77
CA LEU A 47 -19.00 10.13 17.19
C LEU A 47 -18.09 9.03 17.72
N LEU A 48 -17.45 8.27 16.79
CA LEU A 48 -16.54 7.16 17.06
C LEU A 48 -17.22 5.94 17.71
N ASP A 49 -18.52 5.84 17.60
CA ASP A 49 -19.28 4.62 17.84
C ASP A 49 -19.56 3.94 16.49
N LEU A 50 -18.66 3.02 16.10
CA LEU A 50 -18.77 2.35 14.80
C LEU A 50 -19.93 1.34 14.77
N GLN A 51 -20.42 0.90 15.91
CA GLN A 51 -21.62 0.07 15.98
C GLN A 51 -22.87 0.92 15.68
N ASP A 52 -22.95 2.12 16.20
CA ASP A 52 -24.06 3.06 15.89
C ASP A 52 -23.98 3.53 14.43
N ASP A 53 -22.78 3.78 13.91
CA ASP A 53 -22.56 4.08 12.49
C ASP A 53 -23.07 2.93 11.59
N LEU A 54 -22.89 1.65 11.99
CA LEU A 54 -23.46 0.49 11.29
C LEU A 54 -24.98 0.43 11.39
N HIS A 55 -25.58 0.76 12.55
CA HIS A 55 -27.02 0.85 12.70
C HIS A 55 -27.60 1.92 11.79
N SER A 56 -26.97 3.07 11.73
CA SER A 56 -27.33 4.18 10.84
C SER A 56 -27.16 3.80 9.36
N ALA A 57 -26.11 3.12 8.99
CA ALA A 57 -25.89 2.58 7.65
C ALA A 57 -27.00 1.61 7.25
N LYS A 58 -27.38 0.71 8.14
CA LYS A 58 -28.50 -0.24 7.93
C LYS A 58 -29.81 0.47 7.72
N ALA A 59 -30.12 1.48 8.56
CA ALA A 59 -31.35 2.28 8.42
C ALA A 59 -31.39 3.05 7.10
N ALA A 60 -30.24 3.46 6.57
CA ALA A 60 -30.08 4.11 5.27
C ALA A 60 -30.06 3.13 4.08
N GLY A 61 -30.25 1.82 4.30
CA GLY A 61 -30.25 0.80 3.25
C GLY A 61 -28.87 0.46 2.68
N LYS A 62 -27.81 0.82 3.38
CA LYS A 62 -26.43 0.50 3.00
C LYS A 62 -26.06 -0.95 3.37
N GLN A 63 -24.96 -1.45 2.81
CA GLN A 63 -24.48 -2.83 3.01
C GLN A 63 -23.51 -2.96 4.19
N GLY A 64 -22.93 -1.85 4.67
CA GLY A 64 -21.97 -1.88 5.76
C GLY A 64 -21.21 -0.58 5.99
N LEU A 65 -20.06 -0.70 6.59
CA LEU A 65 -19.17 0.38 6.99
C LEU A 65 -17.79 0.20 6.36
N MET A 66 -17.24 1.27 5.79
CA MET A 66 -15.84 1.38 5.40
C MET A 66 -15.07 2.17 6.45
N VAL A 67 -14.04 1.58 7.03
CA VAL A 67 -13.12 2.25 7.97
C VAL A 67 -11.78 2.43 7.30
N VAL A 68 -11.31 3.68 7.22
CA VAL A 68 -9.99 4.05 6.67
C VAL A 68 -9.06 4.39 7.83
N PHE A 69 -8.12 3.51 8.12
CA PHE A 69 -7.04 3.85 9.03
C PHE A 69 -5.98 4.67 8.32
N SER A 70 -5.70 5.82 8.88
CA SER A 70 -4.71 6.76 8.39
C SER A 70 -3.77 7.24 9.51
N MET A 71 -2.86 8.10 9.16
CA MET A 71 -2.00 8.79 10.12
C MET A 71 -1.75 10.22 9.64
N PRO A 72 -1.37 11.16 10.52
CA PRO A 72 -0.86 12.45 10.10
C PRO A 72 0.29 12.28 9.09
N TYR A 73 0.34 13.15 8.07
CA TYR A 73 1.43 13.18 7.07
C TYR A 73 1.51 11.96 6.12
N CYS A 74 0.42 11.22 5.97
CA CYS A 74 0.33 10.06 5.08
C CYS A 74 0.15 10.49 3.61
N SER A 75 1.21 10.49 2.81
CA SER A 75 1.15 10.87 1.39
C SER A 75 0.18 10.02 0.57
N PHE A 76 0.17 8.70 0.78
CA PHE A 76 -0.75 7.79 0.10
C PHE A 76 -2.20 7.95 0.55
N CYS A 77 -2.44 8.37 1.80
CA CYS A 77 -3.79 8.69 2.27
C CYS A 77 -4.32 9.95 1.57
N LYS A 78 -3.47 10.98 1.42
CA LYS A 78 -3.79 12.19 0.65
C LYS A 78 -4.09 11.87 -0.81
N GLN A 79 -3.26 11.03 -1.42
CA GLN A 79 -3.47 10.60 -2.80
C GLN A 79 -4.80 9.85 -2.94
N LEU A 80 -5.10 8.90 -2.04
CA LEU A 80 -6.36 8.16 -2.02
C LEU A 80 -7.57 9.09 -1.92
N ALA A 81 -7.53 10.06 -0.99
CA ALA A 81 -8.60 11.02 -0.80
C ALA A 81 -8.83 11.92 -2.04
N ARG A 82 -7.74 12.39 -2.66
CA ARG A 82 -7.79 13.35 -3.79
C ARG A 82 -8.10 12.72 -5.14
N THR A 83 -7.76 11.46 -5.34
CA THR A 83 -7.94 10.79 -6.64
C THR A 83 -9.04 9.74 -6.58
N THR A 84 -8.93 8.77 -5.70
CA THR A 84 -9.85 7.63 -5.66
C THR A 84 -11.19 7.99 -5.04
N PHE A 85 -11.17 8.62 -3.86
CA PHE A 85 -12.42 9.03 -3.20
C PHE A 85 -13.07 10.26 -3.82
N ALA A 86 -12.32 11.05 -4.59
CA ALA A 86 -12.86 12.15 -5.38
C ALA A 86 -13.40 11.72 -6.76
N ASP A 87 -13.08 10.48 -7.20
CA ASP A 87 -13.62 9.95 -8.45
C ASP A 87 -15.14 9.79 -8.37
N PRO A 88 -15.92 10.31 -9.35
CA PRO A 88 -17.37 10.30 -9.29
C PRO A 88 -18.00 8.91 -9.22
N ALA A 89 -17.42 7.91 -9.91
CA ALA A 89 -17.97 6.55 -9.94
C ALA A 89 -17.71 5.86 -8.59
N VAL A 90 -16.49 5.96 -8.06
CA VAL A 90 -16.10 5.44 -6.75
C VAL A 90 -16.92 6.11 -5.64
N SER A 91 -16.96 7.44 -5.63
CA SER A 91 -17.70 8.21 -4.62
C SER A 91 -19.18 7.83 -4.59
N LYS A 92 -19.83 7.76 -5.77
CA LYS A 92 -21.24 7.37 -5.88
C LYS A 92 -21.49 5.95 -5.36
N ALA A 93 -20.62 4.99 -5.73
CA ALA A 93 -20.73 3.60 -5.29
C ALA A 93 -20.54 3.48 -3.77
N LEU A 94 -19.52 4.14 -3.19
CA LEU A 94 -19.28 4.16 -1.75
C LEU A 94 -20.49 4.75 -1.00
N GLN A 95 -20.97 5.91 -1.39
CA GLN A 95 -22.10 6.57 -0.73
C GLN A 95 -23.38 5.74 -0.78
N ARG A 96 -23.59 4.98 -1.87
CA ARG A 96 -24.73 4.07 -2.00
C ARG A 96 -24.61 2.88 -1.05
N ASP A 97 -23.43 2.25 -0.98
CA ASP A 97 -23.29 0.91 -0.40
C ASP A 97 -22.70 0.91 1.02
N PHE A 98 -21.90 1.93 1.38
CA PHE A 98 -21.18 1.95 2.65
C PHE A 98 -21.28 3.31 3.35
N ALA A 99 -21.38 3.32 4.68
CA ALA A 99 -20.96 4.47 5.45
C ALA A 99 -19.40 4.48 5.48
N ALA A 100 -18.78 5.65 5.53
CA ALA A 100 -17.33 5.76 5.52
C ALA A 100 -16.83 6.60 6.69
N VAL A 101 -15.93 6.04 7.48
CA VAL A 101 -15.29 6.68 8.64
C VAL A 101 -13.79 6.62 8.48
N HIS A 102 -13.09 7.65 8.94
CA HIS A 102 -11.62 7.59 9.04
C HIS A 102 -11.17 7.58 10.51
N LEU A 103 -10.16 6.84 10.83
CA LEU A 103 -9.55 6.76 12.14
C LEU A 103 -8.04 7.04 12.05
N ASP A 104 -7.54 7.85 13.00
CA ASP A 104 -6.10 7.96 13.19
C ASP A 104 -5.60 6.78 14.01
N LEU A 105 -4.71 5.97 13.41
CA LEU A 105 -4.17 4.76 14.02
C LEU A 105 -3.27 5.05 15.25
N PHE A 106 -2.91 6.31 15.50
CA PHE A 106 -2.16 6.72 16.71
C PHE A 106 -3.04 7.30 17.81
N SER A 107 -4.33 7.50 17.54
CA SER A 107 -5.25 8.14 18.47
C SER A 107 -5.53 7.24 19.67
N ASP A 108 -5.35 7.80 20.86
CA ASP A 108 -5.76 7.18 22.11
C ASP A 108 -7.24 7.47 22.46
N VAL A 109 -7.96 8.15 21.56
CA VAL A 109 -9.41 8.41 21.72
C VAL A 109 -10.16 7.08 21.75
N GLU A 110 -11.07 6.96 22.72
CA GLU A 110 -11.93 5.80 22.87
C GLU A 110 -12.97 5.72 21.75
N ILE A 111 -13.17 4.52 21.24
CA ILE A 111 -14.15 4.20 20.21
C ILE A 111 -14.96 2.96 20.62
N VAL A 112 -16.15 2.82 20.07
CA VAL A 112 -16.88 1.55 20.07
C VAL A 112 -16.63 0.88 18.72
N THR A 113 -16.13 -0.34 18.72
CA THR A 113 -15.81 -1.11 17.50
C THR A 113 -17.07 -1.57 16.77
N PRO A 114 -16.99 -2.01 15.50
CA PRO A 114 -18.16 -2.56 14.79
C PRO A 114 -18.87 -3.72 15.51
N THR A 115 -18.17 -4.41 16.42
CA THR A 115 -18.72 -5.51 17.24
C THR A 115 -19.17 -5.08 18.63
N GLY A 116 -19.13 -3.78 18.93
CA GLY A 116 -19.63 -3.22 20.20
C GLY A 116 -18.62 -3.21 21.36
N GLU A 117 -17.36 -3.53 21.11
CA GLU A 117 -16.32 -3.46 22.14
C GLU A 117 -15.75 -2.04 22.25
N THR A 118 -15.48 -1.60 23.48
CA THR A 118 -14.88 -0.28 23.74
C THR A 118 -13.36 -0.42 23.87
N MET A 119 -12.61 0.37 23.08
CA MET A 119 -11.15 0.45 23.16
C MET A 119 -10.63 1.73 22.49
N SER A 120 -9.33 2.04 22.61
CA SER A 120 -8.78 3.16 21.84
C SER A 120 -8.70 2.85 20.35
N ALA A 121 -8.80 3.87 19.49
CA ALA A 121 -8.63 3.75 18.04
C ALA A 121 -7.29 3.07 17.69
N LYS A 122 -6.23 3.37 18.42
CA LYS A 122 -4.91 2.74 18.31
C LYS A 122 -4.93 1.25 18.66
N ALA A 123 -5.61 0.85 19.72
CA ALA A 123 -5.75 -0.56 20.09
C ALA A 123 -6.54 -1.32 19.02
N PHE A 124 -7.60 -0.71 18.50
CA PHE A 124 -8.39 -1.26 17.40
C PHE A 124 -7.57 -1.41 16.12
N ALA A 125 -6.82 -0.38 15.72
CA ALA A 125 -5.92 -0.44 14.56
C ALA A 125 -4.88 -1.56 14.69
N SER A 126 -4.29 -1.71 15.89
CA SER A 126 -3.33 -2.78 16.17
C SER A 126 -3.96 -4.17 16.10
N ARG A 127 -5.16 -4.34 16.67
CA ARG A 127 -5.91 -5.59 16.61
C ARG A 127 -6.26 -6.00 15.19
N GLU A 128 -6.65 -5.03 14.36
CA GLU A 128 -6.97 -5.24 12.96
C GLU A 128 -5.73 -5.45 12.07
N GLY A 129 -4.52 -5.19 12.58
CA GLY A 129 -3.28 -5.27 11.82
C GLY A 129 -3.13 -4.15 10.80
N ALA A 130 -3.53 -2.92 11.17
CA ALA A 130 -3.40 -1.73 10.34
C ALA A 130 -1.97 -1.15 10.38
N ASP A 131 -0.97 -1.96 10.00
CA ASP A 131 0.45 -1.63 10.10
C ASP A 131 0.94 -0.71 8.96
N TYR A 132 0.21 -0.63 7.86
CA TYR A 132 0.53 0.23 6.71
C TYR A 132 -0.66 1.12 6.37
N THR A 133 -0.41 2.39 6.10
CA THR A 133 -1.45 3.37 5.74
C THR A 133 -1.39 3.78 4.26
N PRO A 134 -2.56 4.06 3.66
CA PRO A 134 -3.90 3.81 4.20
C PRO A 134 -4.18 2.31 4.35
N ALA A 135 -4.88 1.91 5.40
CA ALA A 135 -5.47 0.58 5.51
C ALA A 135 -6.99 0.72 5.50
N ILE A 136 -7.67 0.01 4.62
CA ILE A 136 -9.10 0.16 4.38
C ILE A 136 -9.77 -1.14 4.72
N TYR A 137 -10.74 -1.07 5.59
CA TYR A 137 -11.50 -2.21 6.08
C TYR A 137 -12.97 -2.04 5.76
N PHE A 138 -13.59 -3.08 5.27
CA PHE A 138 -15.03 -3.14 5.04
C PHE A 138 -15.65 -4.12 6.03
N TYR A 139 -16.67 -3.65 6.74
CA TYR A 139 -17.43 -4.42 7.70
C TYR A 139 -18.87 -4.56 7.21
N GLY A 140 -19.44 -5.77 7.35
CA GLY A 140 -20.84 -6.03 7.11
C GLY A 140 -21.72 -5.44 8.21
N LEU A 141 -23.04 -5.47 8.00
CA LEU A 141 -24.03 -4.97 8.97
C LEU A 141 -24.06 -5.77 10.30
N ASP A 142 -23.42 -6.91 10.34
CA ASP A 142 -23.21 -7.74 11.52
C ASP A 142 -21.92 -7.36 12.28
N GLY A 143 -21.19 -6.35 11.83
CA GLY A 143 -19.92 -5.93 12.40
C GLY A 143 -18.73 -6.81 12.04
N GLN A 144 -18.94 -7.90 11.26
CA GLN A 144 -17.85 -8.76 10.83
C GLN A 144 -17.08 -8.14 9.65
N ARG A 145 -15.77 -8.35 9.65
CA ARG A 145 -14.90 -7.84 8.58
C ARG A 145 -15.09 -8.65 7.30
N LEU A 146 -15.54 -7.99 6.23
CA LEU A 146 -15.70 -8.57 4.90
C LEU A 146 -14.39 -8.58 4.12
N LEU A 147 -13.65 -7.46 4.18
CA LEU A 147 -12.44 -7.27 3.40
C LEU A 147 -11.47 -6.32 4.10
N ARG A 148 -10.17 -6.57 3.92
CA ARG A 148 -9.06 -5.67 4.23
C ARG A 148 -8.24 -5.44 2.98
N ILE A 149 -7.99 -4.18 2.64
CA ILE A 149 -7.04 -3.79 1.60
C ILE A 149 -6.05 -2.76 2.16
N VAL A 150 -4.83 -2.74 1.64
CA VAL A 150 -3.75 -1.90 2.15
C VAL A 150 -3.10 -1.10 1.03
N GLY A 151 -2.77 0.14 1.32
CA GLY A 151 -2.10 1.05 0.40
C GLY A 151 -3.05 1.77 -0.55
N TYR A 152 -2.45 2.50 -1.47
CA TYR A 152 -3.17 3.23 -2.50
C TYR A 152 -3.72 2.28 -3.57
N HIS A 153 -4.95 2.48 -3.95
CA HIS A 153 -5.63 1.81 -5.06
C HIS A 153 -6.18 2.90 -6.00
N PRO A 154 -5.83 2.91 -7.30
CA PRO A 154 -6.37 3.88 -8.24
C PRO A 154 -7.88 3.66 -8.47
N PRO A 155 -8.62 4.67 -9.00
CA PRO A 155 -10.07 4.63 -9.12
C PRO A 155 -10.61 3.37 -9.77
N GLN A 156 -10.10 2.97 -10.95
CA GLN A 156 -10.57 1.80 -11.69
C GLN A 156 -10.43 0.50 -10.87
N ARG A 157 -9.31 0.38 -10.15
CA ARG A 157 -9.08 -0.78 -9.27
C ARG A 157 -10.02 -0.77 -8.07
N PHE A 158 -10.26 0.42 -7.52
CA PHE A 158 -11.17 0.58 -6.37
C PHE A 158 -12.63 0.28 -6.76
N GLU A 159 -13.05 0.68 -7.95
CA GLU A 159 -14.37 0.29 -8.49
C GLU A 159 -14.56 -1.23 -8.59
N GLN A 160 -13.54 -1.96 -9.03
CA GLN A 160 -13.59 -3.43 -9.07
C GLN A 160 -13.74 -4.01 -7.67
N ILE A 161 -13.01 -3.47 -6.68
CA ILE A 161 -13.14 -3.87 -5.29
C ILE A 161 -14.55 -3.60 -4.76
N LEU A 162 -15.14 -2.46 -5.11
CA LEU A 162 -16.51 -2.14 -4.72
C LEU A 162 -17.52 -3.08 -5.37
N ARG A 163 -17.35 -3.42 -6.66
CA ARG A 163 -18.21 -4.43 -7.32
C ARG A 163 -18.11 -5.79 -6.64
N TYR A 164 -16.88 -6.24 -6.34
CA TYR A 164 -16.64 -7.48 -5.60
C TYR A 164 -17.40 -7.52 -4.26
N LEU A 165 -17.46 -6.40 -3.55
CA LEU A 165 -18.20 -6.28 -2.29
C LEU A 165 -19.72 -6.20 -2.53
N SER A 166 -20.17 -5.33 -3.44
CA SER A 166 -21.60 -5.10 -3.71
C SER A 166 -22.30 -6.33 -4.25
N ASP A 167 -21.60 -7.12 -5.09
CA ASP A 167 -22.10 -8.35 -5.68
C ASP A 167 -21.89 -9.57 -4.78
N ARG A 168 -21.32 -9.37 -3.57
CA ARG A 168 -21.02 -10.40 -2.56
C ARG A 168 -20.10 -11.51 -3.08
N GLU A 169 -19.25 -11.20 -4.05
CA GLU A 169 -18.32 -12.19 -4.60
C GLU A 169 -17.32 -12.73 -3.56
N TYR A 170 -17.12 -12.00 -2.44
CA TYR A 170 -16.30 -12.45 -1.31
C TYR A 170 -16.81 -13.76 -0.65
N GLU A 171 -18.07 -14.14 -0.89
CA GLU A 171 -18.62 -15.42 -0.45
C GLU A 171 -18.22 -16.59 -1.35
N ARG A 172 -17.78 -16.29 -2.58
CA ARG A 172 -17.54 -17.29 -3.64
C ARG A 172 -16.05 -17.46 -3.95
N MET A 173 -15.30 -16.36 -3.96
CA MET A 173 -13.89 -16.39 -4.33
C MET A 173 -13.09 -15.30 -3.61
N ALA A 174 -11.79 -15.49 -3.51
CA ALA A 174 -10.91 -14.46 -2.94
C ALA A 174 -10.78 -13.25 -3.89
N LEU A 175 -10.61 -12.05 -3.31
CA LEU A 175 -10.45 -10.80 -4.08
C LEU A 175 -9.39 -10.92 -5.18
N ARG A 176 -8.26 -11.59 -4.92
CA ARG A 176 -7.19 -11.78 -5.91
C ARG A 176 -7.65 -12.54 -7.15
N GLU A 177 -8.55 -13.52 -6.97
CA GLU A 177 -9.09 -14.33 -8.07
C GLU A 177 -10.07 -13.52 -8.91
N TYR A 178 -10.90 -12.72 -8.25
CA TYR A 178 -11.81 -11.78 -8.90
C TYR A 178 -11.09 -10.72 -9.73
N LEU A 179 -9.93 -10.27 -9.26
CA LEU A 179 -9.18 -9.18 -9.88
C LEU A 179 -8.18 -9.65 -10.97
N VAL A 180 -8.06 -10.95 -11.24
CA VAL A 180 -7.11 -11.51 -12.25
C VAL A 180 -7.51 -11.14 -13.68
N ASP A 181 -8.79 -11.00 -13.98
CA ASP A 181 -9.26 -10.78 -15.36
C ASP A 181 -8.83 -9.44 -15.98
N ASP A 182 -8.45 -8.44 -15.17
CA ASP A 182 -8.12 -7.10 -15.68
C ASP A 182 -6.61 -6.84 -15.81
N THR A 183 -5.77 -7.61 -15.13
CA THR A 183 -4.30 -7.49 -15.25
C THR A 183 -3.78 -8.12 -16.53
N THR A 184 -4.48 -9.09 -17.10
CA THR A 184 -4.11 -9.74 -18.37
C THR A 184 -4.23 -8.83 -19.59
N ALA A 185 -5.07 -7.79 -19.53
CA ALA A 185 -5.25 -6.85 -20.64
C ALA A 185 -4.07 -5.87 -20.82
N ASN A 186 -3.31 -5.56 -19.75
CA ASN A 186 -2.15 -4.65 -19.78
C ASN A 186 -0.80 -5.38 -19.87
N GLU A 187 -0.78 -6.70 -19.80
CA GLU A 187 0.44 -7.52 -19.69
C GLU A 187 1.10 -7.88 -21.04
N LYS A 188 0.60 -7.38 -22.16
CA LYS A 188 1.15 -7.70 -23.50
C LYS A 188 2.55 -7.11 -23.81
N SER A 189 3.21 -6.47 -22.85
CA SER A 189 4.48 -5.78 -23.11
C SER A 189 5.69 -6.23 -22.26
N ALA A 190 5.63 -7.33 -21.53
CA ALA A 190 6.78 -7.76 -20.73
C ALA A 190 7.30 -9.13 -21.18
N ASN A 191 8.12 -9.11 -22.24
CA ASN A 191 9.05 -10.22 -22.54
C ASN A 191 10.28 -10.18 -21.60
N ASP A 192 10.14 -9.64 -20.39
CA ASP A 192 11.26 -9.52 -19.48
C ASP A 192 11.42 -10.82 -18.69
N ALA A 193 12.54 -11.51 -18.94
CA ALA A 193 12.98 -12.57 -18.06
C ALA A 193 13.00 -12.05 -16.61
N PRO A 194 12.59 -12.86 -15.63
CA PRO A 194 12.55 -12.42 -14.25
C PRO A 194 13.92 -11.89 -13.84
N VAL A 195 13.97 -10.69 -13.29
CA VAL A 195 15.21 -10.09 -12.76
C VAL A 195 15.80 -11.08 -11.76
N GLN A 196 17.02 -11.56 -12.06
CA GLN A 196 17.76 -12.42 -11.14
C GLN A 196 18.64 -11.54 -10.27
N ASP A 197 18.64 -11.79 -8.98
CA ASP A 197 19.52 -11.13 -8.03
C ASP A 197 20.24 -12.20 -7.18
N PRO A 198 21.58 -12.18 -7.13
CA PRO A 198 22.37 -13.20 -6.44
C PRO A 198 22.18 -13.20 -4.91
N LEU A 199 21.53 -12.20 -4.33
CA LEU A 199 21.19 -12.22 -2.91
C LEU A 199 20.08 -13.22 -2.56
N PHE A 200 19.26 -13.63 -3.52
CA PHE A 200 18.23 -14.62 -3.26
C PHE A 200 18.78 -16.04 -3.23
N ALA A 201 18.38 -16.77 -2.19
CA ALA A 201 18.71 -18.19 -2.07
C ALA A 201 18.09 -18.98 -3.22
N ALA A 202 18.85 -19.99 -3.69
CA ALA A 202 18.35 -20.96 -4.66
C ALA A 202 17.59 -22.11 -3.95
N PRO A 203 16.57 -22.72 -4.58
CA PRO A 203 15.94 -23.91 -4.04
C PRO A 203 16.91 -25.11 -3.99
N PRO A 204 16.69 -26.11 -3.11
CA PRO A 204 15.59 -26.20 -2.15
C PRO A 204 15.77 -25.28 -0.94
N PHE A 205 14.65 -24.65 -0.50
CA PHE A 205 14.68 -23.68 0.60
C PHE A 205 14.60 -24.38 1.96
N ALA A 206 15.55 -24.11 2.86
CA ALA A 206 15.55 -24.56 4.25
C ALA A 206 14.99 -23.44 5.16
N LEU A 207 13.67 -23.29 5.21
CA LEU A 207 13.02 -22.18 5.92
C LEU A 207 12.60 -22.51 7.35
N ASP A 208 12.47 -23.79 7.72
CA ASP A 208 12.05 -24.22 9.05
C ASP A 208 13.08 -23.83 10.13
N ARG A 209 12.70 -22.90 10.99
CA ARG A 209 13.56 -22.33 12.04
C ARG A 209 13.23 -22.81 13.45
N ARG A 210 12.29 -23.75 13.61
CA ARG A 210 11.82 -24.23 14.91
C ARG A 210 12.90 -24.92 15.74
N ARG A 211 13.79 -25.65 15.08
CA ARG A 211 14.84 -26.45 15.76
C ARG A 211 16.16 -25.71 15.88
N THR A 212 16.48 -24.87 14.92
CA THR A 212 17.72 -24.15 14.86
C THR A 212 17.41 -22.73 14.36
N PRO A 213 17.48 -21.73 15.24
CA PRO A 213 17.35 -20.35 14.81
C PRO A 213 18.40 -20.00 13.76
N ALA A 214 18.04 -19.20 12.79
CA ALA A 214 18.98 -18.68 11.81
C ALA A 214 19.82 -17.54 12.38
N GLN A 215 20.88 -17.15 11.70
CA GLN A 215 21.72 -16.03 12.10
C GLN A 215 21.15 -14.66 11.65
N ARG A 216 20.28 -14.69 10.64
CA ARG A 216 19.69 -13.50 10.01
C ARG A 216 18.17 -13.61 10.00
N PRO A 217 17.47 -12.48 10.04
CA PRO A 217 16.04 -12.46 9.75
C PRO A 217 15.77 -12.90 8.32
N LEU A 218 14.56 -13.36 8.03
CA LEU A 218 14.15 -13.85 6.72
C LEU A 218 13.22 -12.85 6.06
N MET A 219 13.47 -12.54 4.79
CA MET A 219 12.52 -11.86 3.94
C MET A 219 12.05 -12.80 2.81
N ILE A 220 10.75 -12.98 2.72
CA ILE A 220 10.11 -13.67 1.60
C ILE A 220 9.52 -12.62 0.67
N LEU A 221 9.89 -12.68 -0.60
CA LEU A 221 9.28 -11.95 -1.69
C LEU A 221 8.39 -12.91 -2.48
N PHE A 222 7.08 -12.71 -2.42
CA PHE A 222 6.16 -13.38 -3.33
C PHE A 222 6.05 -12.58 -4.62
N ASP A 223 6.30 -13.25 -5.69
CA ASP A 223 6.36 -12.70 -7.04
C ASP A 223 5.51 -13.55 -8.00
N ARG A 224 5.20 -13.04 -9.17
CA ARG A 224 4.58 -13.78 -10.26
C ARG A 224 5.15 -13.34 -11.61
N ARG A 225 4.94 -14.15 -12.62
CA ARG A 225 5.34 -13.78 -13.99
C ARG A 225 4.61 -12.52 -14.46
N ASN A 226 5.28 -11.75 -15.31
CA ASN A 226 4.74 -10.51 -15.90
C ASN A 226 4.27 -9.47 -14.86
N CYS A 227 4.90 -9.42 -13.70
CA CYS A 227 4.60 -8.44 -12.66
C CYS A 227 5.51 -7.22 -12.81
N ARG A 228 4.99 -6.14 -13.35
CA ARG A 228 5.72 -4.88 -13.55
C ARG A 228 6.22 -4.28 -12.24
N GLU A 229 5.39 -4.30 -11.21
CA GLU A 229 5.75 -3.80 -9.88
C GLU A 229 6.85 -4.65 -9.24
N CYS A 230 6.86 -5.97 -9.46
CA CYS A 230 7.92 -6.85 -9.01
C CYS A 230 9.25 -6.52 -9.72
N SER A 231 9.22 -6.31 -11.03
CA SER A 231 10.37 -5.88 -11.81
C SER A 231 10.91 -4.53 -11.35
N PHE A 232 10.05 -3.57 -11.04
CA PHE A 232 10.43 -2.28 -10.48
C PHE A 232 11.13 -2.43 -9.11
N VAL A 233 10.56 -3.20 -8.20
CA VAL A 233 11.16 -3.42 -6.87
C VAL A 233 12.55 -4.04 -7.00
N MET A 234 12.70 -5.10 -7.79
CA MET A 234 13.97 -5.81 -7.94
C MET A 234 14.97 -5.05 -8.82
N GLY A 235 14.49 -4.39 -9.88
CA GLY A 235 15.32 -3.69 -10.84
C GLY A 235 15.80 -2.32 -10.39
N GLU A 236 14.98 -1.63 -9.60
CA GLU A 236 15.24 -0.25 -9.17
C GLU A 236 15.49 -0.16 -7.65
N LEU A 237 14.52 -0.55 -6.82
CA LEU A 237 14.62 -0.32 -5.38
C LEU A 237 15.74 -1.13 -4.74
N PHE A 238 15.91 -2.41 -5.11
CA PHE A 238 16.95 -3.27 -4.53
C PHE A 238 18.37 -2.89 -4.97
N ARG A 239 18.51 -2.01 -5.97
CA ARG A 239 19.79 -1.46 -6.40
C ARG A 239 20.20 -0.20 -5.67
N ILE A 240 19.30 0.44 -4.93
CA ILE A 240 19.62 1.60 -4.12
C ILE A 240 20.63 1.18 -3.04
N PRO A 241 21.80 1.83 -2.91
CA PRO A 241 22.87 1.36 -2.04
C PRO A 241 22.46 1.18 -0.58
N SER A 242 21.64 2.10 -0.03
CA SER A 242 21.11 2.04 1.34
C SER A 242 20.16 0.85 1.55
N ILE A 243 19.34 0.53 0.57
CA ILE A 243 18.45 -0.65 0.57
C ILE A 243 19.29 -1.93 0.43
N ARG A 244 20.24 -1.93 -0.51
CA ARG A 244 21.09 -3.08 -0.78
C ARG A 244 21.86 -3.53 0.45
N SER A 245 22.48 -2.60 1.16
CA SER A 245 23.24 -2.88 2.39
C SER A 245 22.37 -3.46 3.52
N GLN A 246 21.09 -3.08 3.57
CA GLN A 246 20.13 -3.68 4.51
C GLN A 246 19.72 -5.09 4.05
N LEU A 247 19.41 -5.28 2.76
CA LEU A 247 19.03 -6.60 2.22
C LEU A 247 20.10 -7.67 2.45
N GLU A 248 21.38 -7.30 2.39
CA GLU A 248 22.50 -8.21 2.67
C GLU A 248 22.52 -8.76 4.10
N GLN A 249 21.75 -8.17 5.01
CA GLN A 249 21.59 -8.62 6.40
C GLN A 249 20.42 -9.59 6.59
N PHE A 250 19.69 -9.92 5.53
CA PHE A 250 18.60 -10.90 5.54
C PHE A 250 19.00 -12.19 4.83
N ASP A 251 18.34 -13.27 5.20
CA ASP A 251 18.16 -14.41 4.31
C ASP A 251 17.03 -14.06 3.35
N LEU A 252 17.31 -13.98 2.06
CA LEU A 252 16.34 -13.56 1.05
C LEU A 252 15.83 -14.76 0.26
N VAL A 253 14.53 -14.91 0.17
CA VAL A 253 13.88 -15.95 -0.63
C VAL A 253 12.81 -15.31 -1.51
N ARG A 254 12.87 -15.64 -2.79
CA ARG A 254 11.87 -15.28 -3.78
C ARG A 254 11.03 -16.51 -4.13
N LEU A 255 9.74 -16.39 -4.02
CA LEU A 255 8.78 -17.45 -4.34
C LEU A 255 7.94 -17.02 -5.54
N ASP A 256 8.06 -17.77 -6.63
CA ASP A 256 7.12 -17.64 -7.76
C ASP A 256 5.76 -18.20 -7.32
N PHE A 257 4.73 -17.35 -7.36
CA PHE A 257 3.36 -17.71 -6.99
C PHE A 257 2.82 -18.89 -7.79
N GLU A 258 3.27 -19.04 -9.04
CA GLU A 258 2.82 -20.10 -9.94
C GLU A 258 3.53 -21.42 -9.68
N ASP A 259 4.61 -21.42 -8.86
CA ASP A 259 5.32 -22.64 -8.49
C ASP A 259 4.50 -23.48 -7.52
N GLN A 260 4.23 -24.73 -7.94
CA GLN A 260 3.47 -25.70 -7.15
C GLN A 260 4.35 -26.57 -6.27
N GLN A 261 5.67 -26.37 -6.28
CA GLN A 261 6.61 -27.17 -5.46
C GLN A 261 6.27 -27.03 -3.98
N PRO A 262 6.19 -28.15 -3.24
CA PRO A 262 5.97 -28.09 -1.81
C PRO A 262 7.20 -27.54 -1.09
N LEU A 263 6.94 -26.70 -0.10
CA LEU A 263 7.97 -26.13 0.78
C LEU A 263 7.47 -26.15 2.24
N HIS A 264 8.36 -25.91 3.18
CA HIS A 264 7.98 -25.70 4.59
C HIS A 264 8.13 -24.21 4.92
N ASP A 265 7.12 -23.65 5.59
CA ASP A 265 7.19 -22.29 6.13
C ASP A 265 8.17 -22.22 7.34
N PRO A 266 8.50 -21.03 7.87
CA PRO A 266 9.46 -20.89 8.96
C PRO A 266 9.07 -21.60 10.27
N ILE A 267 7.81 -21.95 10.45
CA ILE A 267 7.32 -22.75 11.57
C ILE A 267 7.03 -24.20 11.16
N GLY A 268 7.61 -24.67 10.04
CA GLY A 268 7.64 -26.06 9.60
C GLY A 268 6.31 -26.62 9.07
N ARG A 269 5.36 -25.79 8.71
CA ARG A 269 4.11 -26.26 8.07
C ARG A 269 4.37 -26.44 6.57
N GLN A 270 3.90 -27.56 6.04
CA GLN A 270 3.96 -27.81 4.60
C GLN A 270 2.98 -26.89 3.85
N THR A 271 3.45 -26.27 2.79
CA THR A 271 2.69 -25.31 1.98
C THR A 271 3.20 -25.28 0.54
N THR A 272 2.61 -24.40 -0.30
CA THR A 272 3.14 -23.95 -1.59
C THR A 272 3.19 -22.42 -1.58
N ALA A 273 3.89 -21.80 -2.52
CA ALA A 273 3.94 -20.35 -2.62
C ALA A 273 2.53 -19.71 -2.66
N ALA A 274 1.62 -20.25 -3.48
CA ALA A 274 0.25 -19.76 -3.60
C ALA A 274 -0.55 -19.91 -2.31
N LYS A 275 -0.49 -21.08 -1.65
CA LYS A 275 -1.21 -21.32 -0.39
C LYS A 275 -0.68 -20.41 0.72
N TRP A 276 0.63 -20.23 0.79
CA TRP A 276 1.25 -19.39 1.82
C TRP A 276 0.90 -17.92 1.62
N HIS A 277 0.99 -17.40 0.39
CA HIS A 277 0.51 -16.06 0.03
C HIS A 277 -0.94 -15.83 0.48
N ALA A 278 -1.83 -16.78 0.18
CA ALA A 278 -3.23 -16.73 0.60
C ALA A 278 -3.41 -16.71 2.13
N ASN A 279 -2.71 -17.60 2.83
CA ASN A 279 -2.77 -17.71 4.29
C ASN A 279 -2.26 -16.45 4.99
N LEU A 280 -1.33 -15.70 4.36
CA LEU A 280 -0.88 -14.40 4.84
C LEU A 280 -1.89 -13.28 4.55
N GLY A 281 -2.97 -13.57 3.82
CA GLY A 281 -4.02 -12.60 3.49
C GLY A 281 -3.59 -11.57 2.44
N PHE A 282 -2.68 -11.93 1.56
CA PHE A 282 -2.24 -11.08 0.47
C PHE A 282 -3.20 -11.13 -0.72
N HIS A 283 -3.32 -10.00 -1.43
CA HIS A 283 -4.17 -9.82 -2.60
C HIS A 283 -3.44 -9.24 -3.81
N ARG A 284 -2.17 -8.83 -3.65
CA ARG A 284 -1.36 -8.14 -4.66
C ARG A 284 0.05 -8.71 -4.75
N PHE A 285 0.76 -8.31 -5.82
CA PHE A 285 2.19 -8.56 -6.02
C PHE A 285 2.90 -7.23 -6.32
N PRO A 286 4.19 -7.13 -5.94
CA PRO A 286 4.88 -8.05 -5.04
C PRO A 286 4.28 -8.04 -3.64
N ALA A 287 4.40 -9.16 -2.91
CA ALA A 287 4.06 -9.21 -1.50
C ALA A 287 5.28 -9.63 -0.68
N PHE A 288 5.38 -9.09 0.53
CA PHE A 288 6.54 -9.28 1.40
C PHE A 288 6.12 -9.83 2.75
N ALA A 289 6.87 -10.81 3.24
CA ALA A 289 6.75 -11.29 4.61
C ALA A 289 8.15 -11.33 5.25
N PHE A 290 8.25 -10.79 6.46
CA PHE A 290 9.48 -10.68 7.23
C PHE A 290 9.35 -11.49 8.50
N PHE A 291 10.34 -12.32 8.77
CA PHE A 291 10.37 -13.19 9.92
C PHE A 291 11.67 -12.95 10.70
N ASP A 292 11.60 -13.12 12.02
CA ASP A 292 12.79 -13.11 12.84
C ASP A 292 13.65 -14.38 12.66
N GLU A 293 14.74 -14.45 13.38
CA GLU A 293 15.66 -15.59 13.35
C GLU A 293 15.03 -16.89 13.86
N TYR A 294 13.92 -16.79 14.60
CA TYR A 294 13.17 -17.92 15.16
C TYR A 294 11.98 -18.37 14.29
N GLY A 295 11.70 -17.64 13.20
CA GLY A 295 10.60 -17.93 12.30
C GLY A 295 9.27 -17.29 12.70
N ASN A 296 9.27 -16.37 13.68
CA ASN A 296 8.07 -15.59 14.00
C ASN A 296 7.85 -14.52 12.95
N LEU A 297 6.60 -14.36 12.51
CA LEU A 297 6.24 -13.29 11.58
C LEU A 297 6.34 -11.93 12.29
N VAL A 298 7.24 -11.07 11.79
CA VAL A 298 7.47 -9.72 12.32
C VAL A 298 6.63 -8.70 11.57
N GLN A 299 6.62 -8.79 10.23
CA GLN A 299 5.92 -7.83 9.39
C GLN A 299 5.50 -8.48 8.07
N LYS A 300 4.39 -8.02 7.50
CA LYS A 300 3.92 -8.45 6.17
C LYS A 300 3.19 -7.35 5.44
N THR A 301 3.30 -7.31 4.13
CA THR A 301 2.57 -6.34 3.31
C THR A 301 2.53 -6.74 1.84
N ASP A 302 1.43 -6.41 1.18
CA ASP A 302 1.26 -6.38 -0.26
C ASP A 302 0.97 -4.95 -0.78
N ALA A 303 1.23 -3.96 0.06
CA ALA A 303 1.15 -2.56 -0.33
C ALA A 303 2.32 -2.19 -1.26
N MET A 304 2.07 -1.23 -2.16
CA MET A 304 3.11 -0.70 -3.05
C MET A 304 4.35 -0.29 -2.24
N MET A 305 5.49 -0.86 -2.59
CA MET A 305 6.78 -0.48 -2.02
C MET A 305 7.37 0.67 -2.81
N LEU A 306 7.73 1.73 -2.09
CA LEU A 306 8.61 2.80 -2.53
C LEU A 306 9.84 2.82 -1.62
N GLU A 307 10.89 3.52 -2.01
CA GLU A 307 12.17 3.57 -1.29
C GLU A 307 12.01 3.75 0.21
N GLY A 308 11.36 4.84 0.65
CA GLY A 308 11.21 5.16 2.08
C GLY A 308 10.39 4.13 2.87
N ARG A 309 9.41 3.48 2.23
CA ARG A 309 8.64 2.40 2.88
C ARG A 309 9.49 1.14 3.03
N LEU A 310 10.22 0.78 1.99
CA LEU A 310 11.11 -0.38 2.01
C LEU A 310 12.23 -0.18 3.03
N ASP A 311 12.91 0.97 3.00
CA ASP A 311 13.93 1.35 3.98
C ASP A 311 13.44 1.25 5.43
N ASN A 312 12.26 1.81 5.71
CA ASN A 312 11.67 1.73 7.04
C ASN A 312 11.28 0.29 7.42
N THR A 313 10.82 -0.53 6.47
CA THR A 313 10.41 -1.92 6.77
C THR A 313 11.62 -2.80 7.06
N LEU A 314 12.67 -2.68 6.27
CA LEU A 314 13.94 -3.38 6.52
C LEU A 314 14.54 -2.94 7.85
N GLY A 315 14.64 -1.63 8.10
CA GLY A 315 15.15 -1.09 9.36
C GLY A 315 14.34 -1.54 10.57
N TYR A 316 13.01 -1.58 10.47
CA TYR A 316 12.14 -2.05 11.57
C TYR A 316 12.46 -3.47 12.03
N VAL A 317 12.75 -4.35 11.09
CA VAL A 317 13.12 -5.75 11.37
C VAL A 317 14.55 -5.84 11.89
N LEU A 318 15.51 -5.17 11.25
CA LEU A 318 16.93 -5.21 11.62
C LEU A 318 17.22 -4.58 12.98
N GLU A 319 16.58 -3.46 13.29
CA GLU A 319 16.71 -2.79 14.59
C GLU A 319 15.87 -3.48 15.68
N ARG A 320 15.08 -4.49 15.32
CA ARG A 320 14.24 -5.28 16.25
C ARG A 320 13.28 -4.42 17.07
N ALA A 321 12.83 -3.28 16.53
CA ALA A 321 11.95 -2.36 17.23
C ALA A 321 10.64 -3.01 17.71
N TYR A 322 10.20 -4.09 17.06
CA TYR A 322 9.05 -4.90 17.48
C TYR A 322 9.23 -5.56 18.85
N LEU A 323 10.47 -5.86 19.28
CA LEU A 323 10.74 -6.41 20.62
C LEU A 323 10.56 -5.38 21.72
N GLU A 324 10.67 -4.09 21.39
CA GLU A 324 10.43 -2.98 22.30
C GLU A 324 8.95 -2.59 22.38
N GLY A 325 8.06 -3.34 21.72
CA GLY A 325 6.63 -3.01 21.63
C GLY A 325 6.33 -1.79 20.74
N ILE A 326 7.31 -1.33 19.97
CA ILE A 326 7.14 -0.24 19.01
C ILE A 326 6.49 -0.81 17.74
N ASN A 327 5.30 -0.33 17.38
CA ASN A 327 4.71 -0.73 16.13
C ASN A 327 5.41 -0.07 14.92
N TYR A 328 5.25 -0.67 13.74
CA TYR A 328 5.89 -0.23 12.51
C TYR A 328 5.67 1.26 12.20
N GLN A 329 4.46 1.77 12.38
CA GLN A 329 4.14 3.15 12.03
C GLN A 329 4.83 4.16 12.96
N ARG A 330 4.92 3.87 14.26
CA ARG A 330 5.70 4.69 15.20
C ARG A 330 7.18 4.69 14.84
N PHE A 331 7.71 3.54 14.48
CA PHE A 331 9.08 3.41 14.01
C PHE A 331 9.32 4.25 12.75
N ALA A 332 8.48 4.11 11.73
CA ALA A 332 8.57 4.85 10.48
C ALA A 332 8.44 6.38 10.69
N SER A 333 7.53 6.80 11.58
CA SER A 333 7.36 8.22 11.93
C SER A 333 8.58 8.79 12.66
N ARG A 334 9.18 8.04 13.59
CA ARG A 334 10.42 8.42 14.28
C ARG A 334 11.55 8.63 13.28
N ARG A 335 11.80 7.65 12.40
CA ARG A 335 12.85 7.77 11.38
C ARG A 335 12.60 8.93 10.40
N ALA A 336 11.34 9.21 10.06
CA ALA A 336 11.01 10.37 9.25
C ALA A 336 11.36 11.68 9.97
N ALA A 337 11.02 11.82 11.25
CA ALA A 337 11.35 13.01 12.05
C ALA A 337 12.87 13.22 12.18
N GLU A 338 13.63 12.15 12.40
CA GLU A 338 15.10 12.18 12.48
C GLU A 338 15.71 12.68 11.15
N ARG A 339 15.29 12.13 10.00
CA ARG A 339 15.73 12.61 8.67
C ARG A 339 15.40 14.07 8.43
N PHE A 340 14.22 14.53 8.83
CA PHE A 340 13.85 15.95 8.70
C PHE A 340 14.70 16.86 9.61
N ALA A 341 15.06 16.41 10.80
CA ALA A 341 15.95 17.16 11.70
C ALA A 341 17.36 17.31 11.11
N GLU A 342 17.90 16.24 10.52
CA GLU A 342 19.21 16.24 9.85
C GLU A 342 19.23 17.22 8.66
N ILE A 343 18.21 17.21 7.80
CA ILE A 343 18.10 18.13 6.64
C ILE A 343 18.06 19.60 7.09
N ARG A 344 17.43 19.89 8.23
CA ARG A 344 17.35 21.27 8.77
C ARG A 344 18.66 21.74 9.43
N SER A 345 19.53 20.82 9.79
CA SER A 345 20.82 21.13 10.44
C SER A 345 21.96 21.36 9.44
N GLN A 346 21.74 21.08 8.16
CA GLN A 346 22.64 21.36 7.03
C GLN A 346 22.33 22.72 6.37
#